data_200d377758ee76742fa971566f2c5ce2
#
_entry.id   200d377758ee76742fa971566f2c5ce2
#
_cell.length_a   1.000
_cell.length_b   1.000
_cell.length_c   1.000
_cell.angle_alpha   90.00
_cell.angle_beta   90.00
_cell.angle_gamma   90.00
#
_symmetry.space_group_name_H-M   'P 1'
#
loop_
_entity.id
_entity.type
_entity.pdbx_description
1 polymer ?
#
loop_
_entity_poly.entity_id
_entity_poly.type
_entity_poly.pdbx_seq_one_letter_code
_entity_poly.pdbx_strand_id
1 'polypeptide(L)'
;MRVYIRHADKEYSNGDSETHKHDPGITIDSPDHCCKKAAELIKRYGMPFVIVCSPYKRTRETAIQMVDYIQNAFSTSIRVRVDVQLSEYLGNRRDEPLDVTAETLKFNPPHPETFHQMDSRVRWHNDIFRKLDDFPEVVWFLTHGFIINRVGNAMGFKLPHRISYLSSAAFGPSDKCEFSNGPIWSTLYRD
;
A
#
# COMPACT_ATOMS: atom_id res chain seq x y z
N MET A 1 11.22 7.17 9.36
CA MET A 1 9.87 7.65 8.88
C MET A 1 9.15 6.54 8.16
N ARG A 2 7.85 6.35 8.40
CA ARG A 2 7.00 5.35 7.77
C ARG A 2 5.99 6.03 6.83
N VAL A 3 5.98 5.67 5.56
CA VAL A 3 5.07 6.25 4.55
C VAL A 3 4.18 5.15 4.00
N TYR A 4 2.90 5.18 4.34
CA TYR A 4 1.89 4.26 3.81
C TYR A 4 1.27 4.84 2.56
N ILE A 5 1.23 4.06 1.49
CA ILE A 5 0.81 4.50 0.16
C ILE A 5 -0.27 3.53 -0.33
N ARG A 6 -1.42 4.04 -0.77
CA ARG A 6 -2.39 3.22 -1.47
C ARG A 6 -1.87 2.87 -2.86
N HIS A 7 -2.06 1.62 -3.28
CA HIS A 7 -1.73 1.18 -4.64
C HIS A 7 -2.32 2.10 -5.72
N ALA A 8 -1.76 2.07 -6.93
CA ALA A 8 -2.25 2.80 -8.09
C ALA A 8 -3.63 2.29 -8.55
N ASP A 9 -4.25 2.99 -9.52
CA ASP A 9 -5.54 2.60 -10.06
C ASP A 9 -5.52 1.15 -10.54
N LYS A 10 -6.54 0.38 -10.15
CA LYS A 10 -6.68 -1.01 -10.55
C LYS A 10 -7.49 -1.14 -11.84
N GLU A 11 -7.15 -2.14 -12.64
CA GLU A 11 -7.97 -2.53 -13.76
C GLU A 11 -9.38 -2.93 -13.31
N TYR A 12 -10.39 -2.34 -13.93
CA TYR A 12 -11.77 -2.79 -13.80
C TYR A 12 -12.07 -3.66 -15.02
N SER A 13 -12.48 -4.89 -14.79
CA SER A 13 -13.04 -5.69 -15.86
C SER A 13 -14.38 -5.07 -16.28
N ASN A 14 -14.47 -4.63 -17.52
CA ASN A 14 -15.70 -4.09 -18.09
C ASN A 14 -16.80 -5.18 -18.10
N GLY A 15 -17.67 -5.17 -17.10
CA GLY A 15 -18.98 -5.82 -17.15
C GLY A 15 -19.09 -7.30 -16.82
N ASP A 16 -18.02 -8.06 -16.72
CA ASP A 16 -18.08 -9.48 -16.36
C ASP A 16 -17.94 -9.69 -14.86
N SER A 17 -19.05 -10.02 -14.20
CA SER A 17 -19.09 -10.32 -12.76
C SER A 17 -18.20 -11.50 -12.36
N GLU A 18 -17.77 -12.33 -13.30
CA GLU A 18 -16.87 -13.46 -13.04
C GLU A 18 -15.39 -13.07 -13.02
N THR A 19 -14.99 -12.02 -13.74
CA THR A 19 -13.60 -11.53 -13.76
C THR A 19 -13.23 -10.71 -12.51
N HIS A 20 -14.21 -10.27 -11.71
CA HIS A 20 -13.97 -9.66 -10.41
C HIS A 20 -13.37 -10.60 -9.36
N LYS A 21 -13.28 -11.89 -9.65
CA LYS A 21 -12.76 -12.91 -8.72
C LYS A 21 -11.25 -12.94 -8.59
N HIS A 22 -10.54 -12.23 -9.47
CA HIS A 22 -9.08 -12.31 -9.53
C HIS A 22 -8.45 -10.97 -9.17
N ASP A 23 -7.33 -11.05 -8.47
CA ASP A 23 -6.50 -9.92 -8.05
C ASP A 23 -6.10 -9.05 -9.27
N PRO A 24 -6.80 -7.92 -9.56
CA PRO A 24 -6.52 -7.12 -10.74
C PRO A 24 -5.18 -6.41 -10.60
N GLY A 25 -4.49 -6.23 -11.74
CA GLY A 25 -3.32 -5.38 -11.86
C GLY A 25 -3.66 -3.88 -11.80
N ILE A 26 -2.66 -3.06 -12.11
CA ILE A 26 -2.84 -1.61 -12.26
C ILE A 26 -3.17 -1.27 -13.71
N THR A 27 -3.87 -0.13 -13.91
CA THR A 27 -4.22 0.35 -15.26
C THR A 27 -2.99 0.74 -16.07
N ILE A 28 -3.15 0.82 -17.40
CA ILE A 28 -2.07 1.16 -18.33
C ILE A 28 -1.46 2.55 -18.07
N ASP A 29 -2.23 3.50 -17.53
CA ASP A 29 -1.76 4.86 -17.23
C ASP A 29 -1.09 4.97 -15.86
N SER A 30 -1.21 3.94 -15.04
CA SER A 30 -0.69 3.94 -13.65
C SER A 30 0.83 4.09 -13.54
N PRO A 31 1.68 3.58 -14.46
CA PRO A 31 3.13 3.76 -14.37
C PRO A 31 3.57 5.21 -14.24
N ASP A 32 3.05 6.11 -15.07
CA ASP A 32 3.38 7.54 -15.02
C ASP A 32 2.98 8.17 -13.67
N HIS A 33 1.84 7.76 -13.15
CA HIS A 33 1.35 8.24 -11.86
C HIS A 33 2.22 7.72 -10.70
N CYS A 34 2.68 6.48 -10.77
CA CYS A 34 3.62 5.90 -9.82
C CYS A 34 4.95 6.64 -9.81
N CYS A 35 5.49 6.97 -10.98
CA CYS A 35 6.72 7.75 -11.12
C CYS A 35 6.61 9.13 -10.49
N LYS A 36 5.52 9.87 -10.80
CA LYS A 36 5.24 11.19 -10.23
C LYS A 36 5.11 11.14 -8.71
N LYS A 37 4.41 10.11 -8.20
CA LYS A 37 4.26 9.92 -6.75
C LYS A 37 5.58 9.57 -6.08
N ALA A 38 6.39 8.72 -6.67
CA ALA A 38 7.71 8.39 -6.16
C ALA A 38 8.60 9.63 -6.09
N ALA A 39 8.62 10.47 -7.14
CA ALA A 39 9.35 11.74 -7.15
C ALA A 39 8.89 12.69 -6.04
N GLU A 40 7.57 12.84 -5.85
CA GLU A 40 6.98 13.64 -4.76
C GLU A 40 7.47 13.17 -3.39
N LEU A 41 7.38 11.86 -3.14
CA LEU A 41 7.72 11.27 -1.85
C LEU A 41 9.22 11.39 -1.55
N ILE A 42 10.08 11.18 -2.55
CA ILE A 42 11.54 11.35 -2.41
C ILE A 42 11.88 12.79 -2.08
N LYS A 43 11.30 13.74 -2.80
CA LYS A 43 11.51 15.17 -2.55
C LYS A 43 11.09 15.56 -1.12
N ARG A 44 10.02 14.97 -0.61
CA ARG A 44 9.41 15.34 0.67
C ARG A 44 10.04 14.63 1.86
N TYR A 45 10.36 13.36 1.74
CA TYR A 45 10.75 12.49 2.86
C TYR A 45 12.12 11.85 2.68
N GLY A 46 12.72 11.97 1.51
CA GLY A 46 13.97 11.30 1.17
C GLY A 46 13.78 9.92 0.52
N MET A 47 14.90 9.33 0.11
CA MET A 47 14.95 8.03 -0.55
C MET A 47 14.51 6.92 0.40
N PRO A 48 13.63 5.99 -0.01
CA PRO A 48 13.27 4.87 0.83
C PRO A 48 14.45 3.88 0.94
N PHE A 49 14.68 3.38 2.14
CA PHE A 49 15.62 2.27 2.36
C PHE A 49 15.06 0.94 1.85
N VAL A 50 13.75 0.75 1.99
CA VAL A 50 13.03 -0.44 1.55
C VAL A 50 11.60 -0.09 1.21
N ILE A 51 11.02 -0.82 0.26
CA ILE A 51 9.59 -0.81 -0.04
C ILE A 51 9.01 -2.13 0.44
N VAL A 52 7.99 -2.08 1.31
CA VAL A 52 7.24 -3.23 1.78
C VAL A 52 5.86 -3.17 1.16
N CYS A 53 5.42 -4.23 0.48
CA CYS A 53 4.13 -4.21 -0.20
C CYS A 53 3.23 -5.38 0.23
N SER A 54 1.93 -5.15 0.16
CA SER A 54 0.92 -6.20 0.25
C SER A 54 1.13 -7.26 -0.84
N PRO A 55 0.72 -8.53 -0.64
CA PRO A 55 0.89 -9.60 -1.63
C PRO A 55 0.05 -9.41 -2.91
N TYR A 56 -0.91 -8.49 -2.92
CA TYR A 56 -1.79 -8.26 -4.07
C TYR A 56 -1.05 -7.74 -5.29
N LYS A 57 -1.46 -8.23 -6.48
CA LYS A 57 -0.82 -7.89 -7.77
C LYS A 57 -0.70 -6.37 -7.95
N ARG A 58 -1.79 -5.62 -7.75
CA ARG A 58 -1.82 -4.15 -7.87
C ARG A 58 -0.82 -3.42 -6.97
N THR A 59 -0.57 -3.92 -5.76
CA THR A 59 0.43 -3.33 -4.85
C THR A 59 1.85 -3.66 -5.27
N ARG A 60 2.09 -4.88 -5.73
CA ARG A 60 3.40 -5.31 -6.25
C ARG A 60 3.78 -4.57 -7.53
N GLU A 61 2.83 -4.44 -8.47
CA GLU A 61 3.05 -3.68 -9.69
C GLU A 61 3.30 -2.19 -9.40
N THR A 62 2.55 -1.59 -8.47
CA THR A 62 2.84 -0.22 -8.01
C THR A 62 4.26 -0.11 -7.44
N ALA A 63 4.71 -1.09 -6.63
CA ALA A 63 6.06 -1.11 -6.07
C ALA A 63 7.12 -1.21 -7.16
N ILE A 64 6.92 -2.07 -8.16
CA ILE A 64 7.84 -2.25 -9.29
C ILE A 64 8.00 -0.93 -10.05
N GLN A 65 6.89 -0.27 -10.42
CA GLN A 65 6.95 1.00 -11.14
C GLN A 65 7.70 2.09 -10.37
N MET A 66 7.51 2.15 -9.03
CA MET A 66 8.24 3.11 -8.20
C MET A 66 9.74 2.77 -8.10
N VAL A 67 10.11 1.49 -8.01
CA VAL A 67 11.50 1.03 -7.99
C VAL A 67 12.19 1.31 -9.33
N ASP A 68 11.52 1.01 -10.45
CA ASP A 68 12.05 1.27 -11.80
C ASP A 68 12.32 2.77 -11.99
N TYR A 69 11.40 3.64 -11.54
CA TYR A 69 11.64 5.07 -11.54
C TYR A 69 12.87 5.45 -10.71
N ILE A 70 12.99 4.94 -9.48
CA ILE A 70 14.12 5.25 -8.59
C ILE A 70 15.44 4.80 -9.24
N GLN A 71 15.47 3.59 -9.79
CA GLN A 71 16.65 3.04 -10.43
C GLN A 71 17.08 3.87 -11.64
N ASN A 72 16.12 4.26 -12.48
CA ASN A 72 16.39 5.05 -13.69
C ASN A 72 16.79 6.49 -13.37
N ALA A 73 16.16 7.14 -12.37
CA ALA A 73 16.42 8.53 -12.06
C ALA A 73 17.63 8.75 -11.13
N PHE A 74 17.95 7.79 -10.26
CA PHE A 74 18.96 7.95 -9.19
C PHE A 74 20.04 6.88 -9.21
N SER A 75 20.02 5.91 -10.15
CA SER A 75 20.95 4.77 -10.23
C SER A 75 21.03 3.98 -8.91
N THR A 76 19.93 3.91 -8.18
CA THR A 76 19.82 3.29 -6.85
C THR A 76 18.84 2.14 -6.90
N SER A 77 19.26 0.97 -6.41
CA SER A 77 18.37 -0.20 -6.30
C SER A 77 17.71 -0.25 -4.92
N ILE A 78 16.38 -0.34 -4.90
CA ILE A 78 15.60 -0.46 -3.68
C ILE A 78 15.04 -1.88 -3.57
N ARG A 79 15.19 -2.50 -2.40
CA ARG A 79 14.59 -3.82 -2.13
C ARG A 79 13.08 -3.71 -1.97
N VAL A 80 12.36 -4.65 -2.59
CA VAL A 80 10.94 -4.85 -2.35
C VAL A 80 10.75 -6.10 -1.49
N ARG A 81 9.93 -5.98 -0.45
CA ARG A 81 9.53 -7.07 0.44
C ARG A 81 8.01 -7.21 0.41
N VAL A 82 7.52 -8.44 0.41
CA VAL A 82 6.09 -8.71 0.54
C VAL A 82 5.76 -8.98 2.00
N ASP A 83 4.73 -8.28 2.50
CA ASP A 83 4.22 -8.46 3.86
C ASP A 83 2.71 -8.71 3.82
N VAL A 84 2.29 -9.90 4.23
CA VAL A 84 0.89 -10.31 4.26
C VAL A 84 0.06 -9.50 5.27
N GLN A 85 0.70 -8.88 6.26
CA GLN A 85 0.01 -8.01 7.22
C GLN A 85 -0.56 -6.75 6.57
N LEU A 86 -0.05 -6.39 5.38
CA LEU A 86 -0.55 -5.28 4.56
C LEU A 86 -1.70 -5.67 3.63
N SER A 87 -2.18 -6.92 3.67
CA SER A 87 -3.29 -7.40 2.84
C SER A 87 -4.56 -6.60 3.06
N GLU A 88 -5.38 -6.44 2.01
CA GLU A 88 -6.69 -5.83 2.12
C GLU A 88 -7.59 -6.62 3.08
N TYR A 89 -8.59 -5.96 3.66
CA TYR A 89 -9.62 -6.66 4.43
C TYR A 89 -10.47 -7.52 3.51
N LEU A 90 -10.43 -8.83 3.72
CA LEU A 90 -11.07 -9.78 2.83
C LEU A 90 -12.52 -10.10 3.19
N GLY A 91 -13.00 -9.78 4.38
CA GLY A 91 -14.39 -9.99 4.79
C GLY A 91 -15.05 -11.19 4.10
N ASN A 92 -16.14 -10.95 3.38
CA ASN A 92 -16.83 -11.94 2.53
C ASN A 92 -16.37 -11.90 1.07
N ARG A 93 -15.35 -11.12 0.72
CA ARG A 93 -14.85 -10.98 -0.65
C ARG A 93 -13.88 -12.11 -0.97
N ARG A 94 -13.98 -12.62 -2.20
CA ARG A 94 -13.13 -13.71 -2.71
C ARG A 94 -11.89 -13.20 -3.47
N ASP A 95 -11.42 -12.00 -3.20
CA ASP A 95 -10.20 -11.48 -3.81
C ASP A 95 -8.98 -12.12 -3.12
N GLU A 96 -8.52 -13.25 -3.62
CA GLU A 96 -7.30 -13.87 -3.16
C GLU A 96 -6.11 -13.42 -4.03
N PRO A 97 -4.93 -13.11 -3.45
CA PRO A 97 -3.75 -12.81 -4.23
C PRO A 97 -3.26 -14.08 -4.97
N LEU A 98 -3.18 -14.02 -6.31
CA LEU A 98 -2.91 -15.18 -7.16
C LEU A 98 -1.47 -15.70 -7.15
N ASP A 99 -0.49 -14.84 -6.93
CA ASP A 99 0.93 -15.17 -7.09
C ASP A 99 1.71 -15.14 -5.78
N VAL A 100 1.12 -15.66 -4.73
CA VAL A 100 1.79 -15.68 -3.41
C VAL A 100 2.53 -17.00 -3.28
N THR A 101 3.80 -16.96 -2.90
CA THR A 101 4.57 -18.17 -2.61
C THR A 101 3.92 -18.97 -1.48
N ALA A 102 4.09 -20.29 -1.48
CA ALA A 102 3.54 -21.18 -0.45
C ALA A 102 3.89 -20.75 1.00
N GLU A 103 5.01 -20.05 1.18
CA GLU A 103 5.42 -19.49 2.48
C GLU A 103 4.57 -18.28 2.86
N THR A 104 4.24 -17.40 1.91
CA THR A 104 3.37 -16.26 2.14
C THR A 104 1.93 -16.70 2.40
N LEU A 105 1.47 -17.78 1.75
CA LEU A 105 0.14 -18.36 1.97
C LEU A 105 -0.06 -18.86 3.40
N LYS A 106 1.00 -19.34 4.08
CA LYS A 106 0.92 -19.75 5.48
C LYS A 106 0.58 -18.63 6.45
N PHE A 107 0.83 -17.39 6.05
CA PHE A 107 0.59 -16.19 6.85
C PHE A 107 -0.57 -15.35 6.33
N ASN A 108 -1.27 -15.78 5.28
CA ASN A 108 -2.45 -15.08 4.81
C ASN A 108 -3.47 -14.97 5.95
N PRO A 109 -4.12 -13.80 6.08
CA PRO A 109 -5.22 -13.69 7.02
C PRO A 109 -6.27 -14.75 6.72
N PRO A 110 -6.93 -15.32 7.74
CA PRO A 110 -7.97 -16.32 7.54
C PRO A 110 -9.05 -15.77 6.61
N HIS A 111 -9.55 -16.62 5.74
CA HIS A 111 -10.64 -16.24 4.82
C HIS A 111 -11.93 -16.99 5.20
N PRO A 112 -13.06 -16.34 5.43
CA PRO A 112 -13.21 -14.88 5.55
C PRO A 112 -12.54 -14.34 6.82
N GLU A 113 -11.83 -13.22 6.70
CA GLU A 113 -11.24 -12.52 7.84
C GLU A 113 -12.32 -11.76 8.59
N THR A 114 -12.36 -11.87 9.91
CA THR A 114 -13.21 -11.00 10.73
C THR A 114 -12.58 -9.62 10.90
N PHE A 115 -13.39 -8.61 11.16
CA PHE A 115 -12.91 -7.25 11.41
C PHE A 115 -11.91 -7.20 12.58
N HIS A 116 -12.15 -7.99 13.63
CA HIS A 116 -11.25 -8.08 14.78
C HIS A 116 -9.88 -8.70 14.41
N GLN A 117 -9.86 -9.72 13.58
CA GLN A 117 -8.62 -10.33 13.11
C GLN A 117 -7.82 -9.35 12.27
N MET A 118 -8.47 -8.61 11.37
CA MET A 118 -7.83 -7.56 10.59
C MET A 118 -7.25 -6.47 11.49
N ASP A 119 -8.00 -5.97 12.46
CA ASP A 119 -7.51 -4.97 13.42
C ASP A 119 -6.32 -5.47 14.22
N SER A 120 -6.36 -6.71 14.68
CA SER A 120 -5.25 -7.33 15.42
C SER A 120 -4.00 -7.40 14.55
N ARG A 121 -4.15 -7.80 13.29
CA ARG A 121 -3.06 -7.86 12.30
C ARG A 121 -2.43 -6.49 12.05
N VAL A 122 -3.26 -5.47 11.85
CA VAL A 122 -2.79 -4.09 11.60
C VAL A 122 -2.08 -3.52 12.84
N ARG A 123 -2.61 -3.75 14.04
CA ARG A 123 -1.96 -3.33 15.29
C ARG A 123 -0.61 -4.00 15.47
N TRP A 124 -0.54 -5.32 15.28
CA TRP A 124 0.71 -6.06 15.35
C TRP A 124 1.77 -5.54 14.38
N HIS A 125 1.38 -5.29 13.10
CA HIS A 125 2.24 -4.66 12.11
C HIS A 125 2.73 -3.29 12.59
N ASN A 126 1.82 -2.44 13.05
CA ASN A 126 2.17 -1.11 13.57
C ASN A 126 3.15 -1.18 14.75
N ASP A 127 2.93 -2.10 15.69
CA ASP A 127 3.79 -2.24 16.89
C ASP A 127 5.19 -2.71 16.54
N ILE A 128 5.35 -3.59 15.55
CA ILE A 128 6.66 -3.99 15.04
C ILE A 128 7.40 -2.80 14.46
N PHE A 129 6.75 -2.07 13.54
CA PHE A 129 7.40 -0.99 12.83
C PHE A 129 7.56 0.29 13.66
N ARG A 130 6.77 0.48 14.72
CA ARG A 130 6.97 1.55 15.69
C ARG A 130 8.30 1.44 16.43
N LYS A 131 8.77 0.23 16.66
CA LYS A 131 10.11 -0.02 17.25
C LYS A 131 11.25 0.42 16.34
N LEU A 132 10.98 0.67 15.06
CA LEU A 132 11.94 1.18 14.08
C LEU A 132 11.89 2.71 13.96
N ASP A 133 11.07 3.41 14.73
CA ASP A 133 11.00 4.88 14.69
C ASP A 133 12.30 5.56 15.12
N ASP A 134 13.17 4.85 15.85
CA ASP A 134 14.52 5.30 16.20
C ASP A 134 15.51 5.25 15.02
N PHE A 135 15.13 4.65 13.89
CA PHE A 135 15.96 4.60 12.69
C PHE A 135 15.68 5.80 11.78
N PRO A 136 16.73 6.44 11.24
CA PRO A 136 16.58 7.60 10.37
C PRO A 136 16.01 7.25 8.99
N GLU A 137 15.91 5.95 8.65
CA GLU A 137 15.52 5.52 7.33
C GLU A 137 14.04 5.75 7.05
N VAL A 138 13.76 6.00 5.77
CA VAL A 138 12.41 6.08 5.23
C VAL A 138 11.99 4.70 4.74
N VAL A 139 10.83 4.24 5.19
CA VAL A 139 10.24 2.98 4.74
C VAL A 139 8.90 3.26 4.06
N TRP A 140 8.72 2.75 2.84
CA TRP A 140 7.46 2.84 2.14
C TRP A 140 6.67 1.55 2.28
N PHE A 141 5.38 1.69 2.63
CA PHE A 141 4.42 0.59 2.76
C PHE A 141 3.33 0.75 1.71
N LEU A 142 3.35 -0.10 0.68
CA LEU A 142 2.33 -0.14 -0.36
C LEU A 142 1.21 -1.09 0.03
N THR A 143 0.01 -0.53 0.21
CA THR A 143 -1.13 -1.25 0.74
C THR A 143 -2.45 -0.71 0.17
N HIS A 144 -3.55 -0.84 0.91
CA HIS A 144 -4.91 -0.54 0.53
C HIS A 144 -5.47 0.60 1.37
N GLY A 145 -6.42 1.35 0.82
CA GLY A 145 -6.97 2.54 1.50
C GLY A 145 -7.55 2.22 2.87
N PHE A 146 -8.23 1.08 2.99
CA PHE A 146 -8.82 0.66 4.27
C PHE A 146 -7.75 0.37 5.33
N ILE A 147 -6.65 -0.29 4.94
CA ILE A 147 -5.53 -0.61 5.85
C ILE A 147 -4.84 0.67 6.33
N ILE A 148 -4.62 1.65 5.42
CA ILE A 148 -4.04 2.95 5.81
C ILE A 148 -4.90 3.64 6.87
N ASN A 149 -6.23 3.63 6.71
CA ASN A 149 -7.15 4.17 7.71
C ASN A 149 -7.02 3.45 9.06
N ARG A 150 -6.87 2.13 9.06
CA ARG A 150 -6.72 1.36 10.30
C ARG A 150 -5.39 1.63 10.99
N VAL A 151 -4.30 1.75 10.22
CA VAL A 151 -2.98 2.18 10.76
C VAL A 151 -3.10 3.57 11.38
N GLY A 152 -3.68 4.54 10.67
CA GLY A 152 -3.90 5.88 11.21
C GLY A 152 -4.69 5.85 12.52
N ASN A 153 -5.79 5.13 12.56
CA ASN A 153 -6.60 4.99 13.77
C ASN A 153 -5.83 4.32 14.93
N ALA A 154 -5.04 3.29 14.66
CA ALA A 154 -4.20 2.63 15.67
C ALA A 154 -3.14 3.55 16.26
N MET A 155 -2.74 4.59 15.51
CA MET A 155 -1.80 5.63 15.92
C MET A 155 -2.49 6.89 16.48
N GLY A 156 -3.83 6.90 16.60
CA GLY A 156 -4.60 8.03 17.11
C GLY A 156 -4.91 9.13 16.09
N PHE A 157 -4.68 8.89 14.79
CA PHE A 157 -4.97 9.86 13.73
C PHE A 157 -6.26 9.53 12.99
N LYS A 158 -7.07 10.55 12.73
CA LYS A 158 -8.26 10.44 11.89
C LYS A 158 -7.92 10.81 10.46
N LEU A 159 -7.80 9.81 9.58
CA LEU A 159 -7.61 9.99 8.16
C LEU A 159 -8.94 10.13 7.40
N PRO A 160 -8.95 10.64 6.15
CA PRO A 160 -10.16 10.68 5.32
C PRO A 160 -10.81 9.30 5.19
N HIS A 161 -12.15 9.23 5.21
CA HIS A 161 -12.87 7.97 5.10
C HIS A 161 -12.54 7.22 3.80
N ARG A 162 -12.46 7.94 2.68
CA ARG A 162 -11.99 7.41 1.39
C ARG A 162 -10.58 7.91 1.12
N ILE A 163 -9.65 6.99 0.96
CA ILE A 163 -8.27 7.25 0.57
C ILE A 163 -8.17 6.99 -0.93
N SER A 164 -7.89 8.01 -1.74
CA SER A 164 -7.73 7.88 -3.20
C SER A 164 -6.49 7.06 -3.55
N TYR A 165 -6.43 6.51 -4.77
CA TYR A 165 -5.24 5.83 -5.29
C TYR A 165 -4.00 6.74 -5.19
N LEU A 166 -2.85 6.15 -4.90
CA LEU A 166 -1.59 6.85 -4.68
C LEU A 166 -1.61 7.94 -3.60
N SER A 167 -2.68 8.03 -2.78
CA SER A 167 -2.62 8.82 -1.55
C SER A 167 -1.62 8.21 -0.58
N SER A 168 -1.01 9.06 0.25
CA SER A 168 -0.05 8.62 1.24
C SER A 168 -0.31 9.22 2.61
N ALA A 169 -0.01 8.46 3.66
CA ALA A 169 0.03 8.91 5.05
C ALA A 169 1.44 8.64 5.60
N ALA A 170 2.16 9.69 5.97
CA ALA A 170 3.49 9.61 6.52
C ALA A 170 3.45 9.82 8.03
N PHE A 171 4.10 8.93 8.77
CA PHE A 171 4.17 8.95 10.22
C PHE A 171 5.64 9.08 10.64
N GLY A 172 5.94 10.16 11.32
CA GLY A 172 7.28 10.48 11.84
C GLY A 172 7.47 10.09 13.30
N PRO A 173 8.71 10.19 13.81
CA PRO A 173 9.05 9.83 15.20
C PRO A 173 8.38 10.73 16.25
N SER A 174 7.89 11.89 15.91
CA SER A 174 7.24 12.85 16.82
C SER A 174 5.72 12.72 16.88
N ASP A 175 5.15 11.55 16.59
CA ASP A 175 3.70 11.31 16.52
C ASP A 175 2.99 12.33 15.60
N LYS A 176 3.64 12.74 14.52
CA LYS A 176 3.06 13.58 13.48
C LYS A 176 2.59 12.71 12.32
N CYS A 177 1.40 13.02 11.81
CA CYS A 177 0.88 12.41 10.60
C CYS A 177 0.73 13.48 9.51
N GLU A 178 1.32 13.24 8.35
CA GLU A 178 1.09 14.05 7.16
C GLU A 178 0.33 13.21 6.13
N PHE A 179 -0.83 13.70 5.71
CA PHE A 179 -1.64 13.06 4.68
C PHE A 179 -1.53 13.83 3.36
N SER A 180 -1.27 13.12 2.27
CA SER A 180 -1.26 13.64 0.91
C SER A 180 -2.24 12.87 0.05
N ASN A 181 -3.15 13.59 -0.60
CA ASN A 181 -4.05 12.99 -1.58
C ASN A 181 -3.26 12.46 -2.79
N GLY A 182 -3.80 11.44 -3.42
CA GLY A 182 -3.34 11.00 -4.72
C GLY A 182 -3.67 12.01 -5.81
N PRO A 183 -3.23 11.78 -7.04
CA PRO A 183 -3.51 12.63 -8.19
C PRO A 183 -5.01 12.84 -8.39
N ILE A 184 -5.41 14.06 -8.79
CA ILE A 184 -6.83 14.46 -8.94
C ILE A 184 -7.56 13.59 -9.97
N TRP A 185 -6.87 13.10 -10.99
CA TRP A 185 -7.46 12.22 -12.02
C TRP A 185 -7.88 10.84 -11.52
N SER A 186 -7.37 10.38 -10.38
CA SER A 186 -7.86 9.14 -9.75
C SER A 186 -9.26 9.28 -9.15
N THR A 187 -9.84 10.48 -9.15
CA THR A 187 -11.18 10.76 -8.63
C THR A 187 -12.26 10.84 -9.72
N LEU A 188 -11.89 10.79 -11.00
CA LEU A 188 -12.83 10.93 -12.13
C LEU A 188 -13.63 9.65 -12.42
N TYR A 189 -13.21 8.50 -11.92
CA TYR A 189 -14.02 7.27 -11.97
C TYR A 189 -14.86 7.19 -10.69
N ARG A 190 -16.01 7.83 -10.76
CA ARG A 190 -17.08 7.66 -9.78
C ARG A 190 -17.74 6.30 -9.99
N ASP A 191 -18.04 5.67 -8.89
CA ASP A 191 -18.82 4.43 -8.71
C ASP A 191 -20.02 4.30 -9.66
#